data_9aee15cd0ff4cc21834f82410e52fc0b
#
_entry.id   9aee15cd0ff4cc21834f82410e52fc0b
#
_cell.length_a   1.000
_cell.length_b   1.000
_cell.length_c   1.000
_cell.angle_alpha   90.00
_cell.angle_beta   90.00
_cell.angle_gamma   90.00
#
_symmetry.space_group_name_H-M   'P 1'
#
loop_
_entity.id
_entity.type
_entity.pdbx_description
1 polymer ?
#
loop_
_entity_poly.entity_id
_entity_poly.type
_entity_poly.pdbx_seq_one_letter_code
_entity_poly.pdbx_strand_id
1 'polypeptide(L)'
;MIAARVPGRVGRLAAGVLAILLMIPPRLAADNADEAWAALAKGGHVALIRHGNAPPGYGGDPPGFRFDDCGTQRNLDEMGRGQARALGEAFRKHGVRVDRIVSSPVCRCMETGQLMAVGAVETSWALLPDMGSRAIRVLELEEMVSSWRGPGTLVVVTHGVAVGRLTGFSLEQAETLVLQPTTEKAPAGHLPRGGSLVGRIAPPQ
;
A
#
# COMPACT_ATOMS: atom_id res chain seq x y z
N MET A 1 -58.31 2.97 72.98
CA MET A 1 -56.85 3.16 72.61
C MET A 1 -56.60 2.26 71.40
N ILE A 2 -56.44 2.86 70.22
CA ILE A 2 -56.33 2.15 68.94
C ILE A 2 -54.89 2.33 68.50
N ALA A 3 -54.16 1.21 68.42
CA ALA A 3 -52.76 1.20 67.92
C ALA A 3 -52.76 1.10 66.40
N ALA A 4 -52.16 2.08 65.74
CA ALA A 4 -52.02 2.12 64.32
C ALA A 4 -50.74 1.31 63.89
N ARG A 5 -50.97 0.34 62.98
CA ARG A 5 -49.86 -0.40 62.32
C ARG A 5 -49.35 0.40 61.12
N VAL A 6 -48.04 0.62 61.09
CA VAL A 6 -47.29 1.18 59.92
C VAL A 6 -46.83 0.05 59.01
N PRO A 7 -47.09 0.06 57.69
CA PRO A 7 -46.58 -0.95 56.79
C PRO A 7 -45.15 -0.64 56.33
N GLY A 8 -44.22 -1.60 56.52
CA GLY A 8 -42.86 -1.55 56.07
C GLY A 8 -42.75 -1.57 54.51
N ARG A 9 -42.04 -0.59 53.95
CA ARG A 9 -41.65 -0.58 52.54
C ARG A 9 -40.46 -1.49 52.33
N VAL A 10 -40.66 -2.58 51.55
CA VAL A 10 -39.59 -3.43 51.05
C VAL A 10 -38.95 -2.72 49.86
N GLY A 11 -37.75 -2.21 50.03
CA GLY A 11 -36.96 -1.61 48.99
C GLY A 11 -36.43 -2.69 48.02
N ARG A 12 -36.84 -2.63 46.76
CA ARG A 12 -36.27 -3.43 45.68
C ARG A 12 -34.93 -2.80 45.28
N LEU A 13 -33.85 -3.48 45.59
CA LEU A 13 -32.52 -3.19 45.03
C LEU A 13 -32.51 -3.61 43.56
N ALA A 14 -32.56 -2.63 42.66
CA ALA A 14 -32.31 -2.86 41.24
C ALA A 14 -30.80 -3.01 41.04
N ALA A 15 -30.35 -4.23 40.77
CA ALA A 15 -28.98 -4.48 40.33
C ALA A 15 -28.80 -3.95 38.90
N GLY A 16 -28.20 -2.77 38.80
CA GLY A 16 -27.80 -2.22 37.51
C GLY A 16 -26.60 -3.03 36.95
N VAL A 17 -26.84 -3.81 35.89
CA VAL A 17 -25.77 -4.43 35.12
C VAL A 17 -25.09 -3.32 34.31
N LEU A 18 -23.93 -2.88 34.76
CA LEU A 18 -23.07 -1.96 34.01
C LEU A 18 -22.42 -2.74 32.85
N ALA A 19 -23.00 -2.64 31.65
CA ALA A 19 -22.41 -3.16 30.43
C ALA A 19 -21.15 -2.32 30.11
N ILE A 20 -19.98 -2.84 30.46
CA ILE A 20 -18.71 -2.29 30.02
C ILE A 20 -18.60 -2.58 28.52
N LEU A 21 -18.95 -1.59 27.68
CA LEU A 21 -18.63 -1.61 26.26
C LEU A 21 -17.11 -1.52 26.15
N LEU A 22 -16.43 -2.65 25.95
CA LEU A 22 -15.04 -2.69 25.53
C LEU A 22 -14.95 -1.96 24.18
N MET A 23 -14.57 -0.67 24.23
CA MET A 23 -14.14 0.04 23.03
C MET A 23 -12.84 -0.62 22.56
N ILE A 24 -12.96 -1.55 21.62
CA ILE A 24 -11.83 -2.04 20.85
C ILE A 24 -11.33 -0.82 20.07
N PRO A 25 -10.09 -0.32 20.33
CA PRO A 25 -9.56 0.80 19.55
C PRO A 25 -9.58 0.38 18.08
N PRO A 26 -9.92 1.29 17.14
CA PRO A 26 -9.78 0.99 15.73
C PRO A 26 -8.31 0.58 15.51
N ARG A 27 -8.08 -0.71 15.19
CA ARG A 27 -6.79 -1.17 14.72
C ARG A 27 -6.45 -0.26 13.54
N LEU A 28 -5.39 0.52 13.69
CA LEU A 28 -4.83 1.27 12.59
C LEU A 28 -4.64 0.27 11.45
N ALA A 29 -5.37 0.45 10.36
CA ALA A 29 -5.35 -0.42 9.17
C ALA A 29 -3.98 -0.46 8.48
N ALA A 30 -2.92 0.01 9.15
CA ALA A 30 -1.60 0.23 8.59
C ALA A 30 -0.68 -1.00 8.63
N ASP A 31 -0.91 -1.98 9.52
CA ASP A 31 0.06 -3.07 9.75
C ASP A 31 -0.57 -4.47 9.59
N ASN A 32 -1.56 -4.65 8.73
CA ASN A 32 -2.18 -5.95 8.52
C ASN A 32 -1.51 -6.69 7.35
N ALA A 33 -0.25 -7.10 7.55
CA ALA A 33 0.52 -7.81 6.52
C ALA A 33 -0.14 -9.14 6.11
N ASP A 34 -0.74 -9.87 7.06
CA ASP A 34 -1.41 -11.14 6.77
C ASP A 34 -2.65 -10.93 5.88
N GLU A 35 -3.44 -9.89 6.14
CA GLU A 35 -4.59 -9.54 5.31
C GLU A 35 -4.14 -9.07 3.92
N ALA A 36 -3.08 -8.28 3.84
CA ALA A 36 -2.47 -7.84 2.59
C ALA A 36 -2.02 -9.03 1.74
N TRP A 37 -1.31 -10.00 2.32
CA TRP A 37 -0.88 -11.21 1.63
C TRP A 37 -2.07 -12.08 1.19
N ALA A 38 -3.07 -12.26 2.05
CA ALA A 38 -4.28 -13.00 1.71
C ALA A 38 -5.05 -12.34 0.54
N ALA A 39 -5.12 -11.02 0.51
CA ALA A 39 -5.75 -10.27 -0.57
C ALA A 39 -4.98 -10.43 -1.89
N LEU A 40 -3.66 -10.31 -1.88
CA LEU A 40 -2.83 -10.53 -3.07
C LEU A 40 -2.95 -11.97 -3.59
N ALA A 41 -2.95 -12.97 -2.70
CA ALA A 41 -3.12 -14.38 -3.07
C ALA A 41 -4.51 -14.67 -3.68
N LYS A 42 -5.54 -13.99 -3.20
CA LYS A 42 -6.90 -14.07 -3.77
C LYS A 42 -6.97 -13.49 -5.18
N GLY A 43 -6.11 -12.52 -5.51
CA GLY A 43 -6.11 -11.80 -6.77
C GLY A 43 -7.13 -10.65 -6.85
N GLY A 44 -7.16 -9.97 -8.01
CA GLY A 44 -8.01 -8.78 -8.20
C GLY A 44 -7.54 -7.54 -7.44
N HIS A 45 -6.34 -7.56 -6.86
CA HIS A 45 -5.77 -6.48 -6.06
C HIS A 45 -4.57 -5.82 -6.76
N VAL A 46 -4.15 -4.68 -6.24
CA VAL A 46 -2.97 -3.95 -6.70
C VAL A 46 -1.93 -3.86 -5.59
N ALA A 47 -0.69 -4.26 -5.89
CA ALA A 47 0.47 -4.08 -5.05
C ALA A 47 1.26 -2.86 -5.53
N LEU A 48 1.20 -1.74 -4.80
CA LEU A 48 2.04 -0.57 -5.04
C LEU A 48 3.34 -0.72 -4.27
N ILE A 49 4.46 -0.83 -4.97
CA ILE A 49 5.78 -1.09 -4.39
C ILE A 49 6.66 0.14 -4.61
N ARG A 50 7.24 0.67 -3.54
CA ARG A 50 8.36 1.58 -3.68
C ARG A 50 9.60 0.76 -4.03
N HIS A 51 10.39 1.22 -5.00
CA HIS A 51 11.66 0.58 -5.39
C HIS A 51 12.53 0.23 -4.17
N GLY A 52 13.40 -0.77 -4.31
CA GLY A 52 14.35 -1.22 -3.29
C GLY A 52 15.32 -0.13 -2.85
N ASN A 53 16.17 -0.44 -1.86
CA ASN A 53 17.13 0.53 -1.35
C ASN A 53 18.02 1.08 -2.46
N ALA A 54 18.06 2.40 -2.52
CA ALA A 54 18.95 3.15 -3.39
C ALA A 54 19.57 4.28 -2.55
N PRO A 55 20.89 4.36 -2.41
CA PRO A 55 21.53 5.31 -1.52
C PRO A 55 21.07 6.73 -1.76
N PRO A 56 21.01 7.56 -0.72
CA PRO A 56 20.68 8.95 -0.88
C PRO A 56 21.69 9.65 -1.79
N GLY A 57 21.18 10.43 -2.70
CA GLY A 57 21.93 11.30 -3.57
C GLY A 57 21.38 12.72 -3.43
N TYR A 58 21.38 13.49 -4.48
CA TYR A 58 20.90 14.89 -4.53
C TYR A 58 19.36 15.03 -4.38
N GLY A 59 18.70 14.24 -3.52
CA GLY A 59 17.24 14.24 -3.39
C GLY A 59 16.50 13.55 -4.55
N GLY A 60 17.21 12.97 -5.50
CA GLY A 60 16.72 12.31 -6.70
C GLY A 60 17.85 11.70 -7.49
N ASP A 61 17.77 11.74 -8.80
CA ASP A 61 18.84 11.36 -9.70
C ASP A 61 19.83 12.53 -9.87
N PRO A 62 21.11 12.27 -10.20
CA PRO A 62 22.10 13.32 -10.43
C PRO A 62 21.65 14.30 -11.54
N PRO A 63 22.08 15.57 -11.50
CA PRO A 63 21.82 16.50 -12.59
C PRO A 63 22.32 15.96 -13.93
N GLY A 64 21.51 16.05 -14.98
CA GLY A 64 21.86 15.57 -16.31
C GLY A 64 21.72 14.05 -16.50
N PHE A 65 21.08 13.34 -15.57
CA PHE A 65 20.79 11.90 -15.77
C PHE A 65 19.95 11.65 -17.03
N ARG A 66 20.12 10.46 -17.61
CA ARG A 66 19.39 10.02 -18.79
C ARG A 66 18.63 8.73 -18.47
N PHE A 67 17.42 8.59 -19.03
CA PHE A 67 16.58 7.39 -18.81
C PHE A 67 17.13 6.14 -19.52
N ASP A 68 17.86 6.31 -20.60
CA ASP A 68 18.48 5.25 -21.41
C ASP A 68 19.87 4.82 -20.90
N ASP A 69 20.38 5.46 -19.85
CA ASP A 69 21.70 5.19 -19.29
C ASP A 69 21.66 5.10 -17.78
N CYS A 70 21.57 3.86 -17.28
CA CYS A 70 21.54 3.60 -15.84
C CYS A 70 22.81 4.07 -15.11
N GLY A 71 23.97 4.19 -15.80
CA GLY A 71 25.20 4.70 -15.23
C GLY A 71 25.11 6.15 -14.77
N THR A 72 24.14 6.90 -15.29
CA THR A 72 23.88 8.30 -14.93
C THR A 72 22.79 8.47 -13.86
N GLN A 73 22.18 7.37 -13.39
CA GLN A 73 21.08 7.40 -12.45
C GLN A 73 21.49 6.96 -11.04
N ARG A 74 20.66 7.29 -10.07
CA ARG A 74 20.74 6.71 -8.73
C ARG A 74 20.14 5.30 -8.76
N ASN A 75 20.96 4.29 -8.60
CA ASN A 75 20.62 2.88 -8.74
C ASN A 75 20.43 2.18 -7.38
N LEU A 76 19.90 0.96 -7.42
CA LEU A 76 19.86 0.09 -6.25
C LEU A 76 21.30 -0.21 -5.78
N ASP A 77 21.46 -0.28 -4.47
CA ASP A 77 22.63 -0.91 -3.88
C ASP A 77 22.39 -2.42 -3.69
N GLU A 78 23.33 -3.12 -3.07
CA GLU A 78 23.20 -4.56 -2.86
C GLU A 78 22.07 -4.92 -1.89
N MET A 79 21.80 -4.06 -0.90
CA MET A 79 20.63 -4.19 -0.02
C MET A 79 19.32 -4.11 -0.84
N GLY A 80 19.20 -3.12 -1.72
CA GLY A 80 18.01 -2.95 -2.55
C GLY A 80 17.79 -4.12 -3.51
N ARG A 81 18.86 -4.68 -4.07
CA ARG A 81 18.79 -5.90 -4.88
C ARG A 81 18.35 -7.11 -4.06
N GLY A 82 18.88 -7.25 -2.84
CA GLY A 82 18.45 -8.27 -1.87
C GLY A 82 16.98 -8.16 -1.53
N GLN A 83 16.52 -6.95 -1.21
CA GLN A 83 15.11 -6.68 -0.92
C GLN A 83 14.20 -7.05 -2.10
N ALA A 84 14.58 -6.70 -3.33
CA ALA A 84 13.78 -7.03 -4.51
C ALA A 84 13.65 -8.55 -4.71
N ARG A 85 14.74 -9.30 -4.57
CA ARG A 85 14.72 -10.78 -4.64
C ARG A 85 13.86 -11.39 -3.54
N ALA A 86 14.04 -10.95 -2.29
CA ALA A 86 13.27 -11.44 -1.15
C ALA A 86 11.76 -11.12 -1.27
N LEU A 87 11.41 -9.95 -1.82
CA LEU A 87 10.03 -9.61 -2.10
C LEU A 87 9.42 -10.57 -3.12
N GLY A 88 10.12 -10.88 -4.21
CA GLY A 88 9.66 -11.87 -5.19
C GLY A 88 9.52 -13.28 -4.60
N GLU A 89 10.43 -13.70 -3.71
CA GLU A 89 10.30 -14.96 -2.96
C GLU A 89 9.06 -14.96 -2.06
N ALA A 90 8.79 -13.85 -1.37
CA ALA A 90 7.60 -13.70 -0.55
C ALA A 90 6.32 -13.81 -1.39
N PHE A 91 6.25 -13.16 -2.57
CA PHE A 91 5.11 -13.31 -3.49
C PHE A 91 4.87 -14.78 -3.87
N ARG A 92 5.93 -15.51 -4.23
CA ARG A 92 5.82 -16.96 -4.55
C ARG A 92 5.40 -17.78 -3.33
N LYS A 93 5.99 -17.52 -2.15
CA LYS A 93 5.68 -18.24 -0.90
C LYS A 93 4.22 -18.09 -0.49
N HIS A 94 3.65 -16.90 -0.68
CA HIS A 94 2.24 -16.62 -0.39
C HIS A 94 1.29 -17.01 -1.53
N GLY A 95 1.78 -17.64 -2.60
CA GLY A 95 0.95 -18.09 -3.72
C GLY A 95 0.32 -16.95 -4.53
N VAL A 96 0.93 -15.78 -4.53
CA VAL A 96 0.42 -14.62 -5.27
C VAL A 96 0.58 -14.85 -6.77
N ARG A 97 -0.54 -14.92 -7.49
CA ARG A 97 -0.54 -14.91 -8.94
C ARG A 97 -0.39 -13.47 -9.44
N VAL A 98 0.71 -13.17 -10.11
CA VAL A 98 0.94 -11.89 -10.75
C VAL A 98 0.54 -11.97 -12.21
N ASP A 99 -0.44 -11.17 -12.62
CA ASP A 99 -0.90 -11.12 -14.02
C ASP A 99 -0.18 -10.03 -14.82
N ARG A 100 0.27 -8.97 -14.14
CA ARG A 100 0.94 -7.84 -14.78
C ARG A 100 1.90 -7.15 -13.81
N ILE A 101 3.07 -6.76 -14.32
CA ILE A 101 4.02 -5.91 -13.60
C ILE A 101 4.27 -4.66 -14.45
N VAL A 102 4.03 -3.48 -13.86
CA VAL A 102 4.29 -2.19 -14.50
C VAL A 102 5.27 -1.42 -13.64
N SER A 103 6.34 -0.90 -14.24
CA SER A 103 7.39 -0.17 -13.55
C SER A 103 7.60 1.23 -14.13
N SER A 104 7.99 2.16 -13.26
CA SER A 104 8.60 3.41 -13.70
C SER A 104 9.84 3.12 -14.56
N PRO A 105 10.10 3.91 -15.63
CA PRO A 105 11.25 3.70 -16.51
C PRO A 105 12.62 3.97 -15.84
N VAL A 106 12.63 4.46 -14.61
CA VAL A 106 13.88 4.70 -13.87
C VAL A 106 14.51 3.37 -13.47
N CYS A 107 15.83 3.25 -13.66
CA CYS A 107 16.56 1.98 -13.55
C CYS A 107 16.35 1.27 -12.21
N ARG A 108 16.34 1.97 -11.08
CA ARG A 108 16.05 1.36 -9.74
C ARG A 108 14.68 0.72 -9.63
N CYS A 109 13.66 1.27 -10.34
CA CYS A 109 12.33 0.68 -10.35
C CYS A 109 12.28 -0.54 -11.28
N MET A 110 12.85 -0.42 -12.47
CA MET A 110 12.95 -1.52 -13.43
C MET A 110 13.71 -2.71 -12.84
N GLU A 111 14.89 -2.44 -12.23
CA GLU A 111 15.71 -3.46 -11.58
C GLU A 111 14.95 -4.13 -10.40
N THR A 112 14.20 -3.36 -9.59
CA THR A 112 13.36 -3.91 -8.53
C THR A 112 12.34 -4.90 -9.11
N GLY A 113 11.58 -4.50 -10.13
CA GLY A 113 10.57 -5.37 -10.74
C GLY A 113 11.18 -6.63 -11.38
N GLN A 114 12.31 -6.49 -12.08
CA GLN A 114 13.02 -7.59 -12.72
C GLN A 114 13.56 -8.61 -11.71
N LEU A 115 14.18 -8.15 -10.62
CA LEU A 115 14.75 -8.99 -9.58
C LEU A 115 13.70 -9.73 -8.74
N MET A 116 12.47 -9.25 -8.67
CA MET A 116 11.35 -10.01 -8.08
C MET A 116 11.10 -11.32 -8.82
N ALA A 117 11.38 -11.41 -10.12
CA ALA A 117 11.24 -12.60 -10.94
C ALA A 117 9.86 -13.28 -10.82
N VAL A 118 8.79 -12.48 -10.84
CA VAL A 118 7.39 -12.95 -10.76
C VAL A 118 6.58 -12.68 -12.04
N GLY A 119 7.24 -12.21 -13.10
CA GLY A 119 6.65 -11.96 -14.42
C GLY A 119 7.48 -10.99 -15.26
N ALA A 120 7.06 -10.75 -16.50
CA ALA A 120 7.68 -9.75 -17.36
C ALA A 120 7.32 -8.33 -16.88
N VAL A 121 8.31 -7.42 -16.93
CA VAL A 121 8.15 -6.04 -16.48
C VAL A 121 7.88 -5.13 -17.67
N GLU A 122 6.74 -4.46 -17.65
CA GLU A 122 6.37 -3.41 -18.61
C GLU A 122 6.77 -2.04 -18.07
N THR A 123 7.06 -1.09 -18.94
CA THR A 123 7.41 0.28 -18.56
C THR A 123 6.22 1.24 -18.72
N SER A 124 5.99 2.12 -17.74
CA SER A 124 5.03 3.21 -17.86
C SER A 124 5.59 4.54 -17.36
N TRP A 125 5.50 5.56 -18.21
CA TRP A 125 5.90 6.93 -17.89
C TRP A 125 4.96 7.59 -16.86
N ALA A 126 3.75 7.09 -16.69
CA ALA A 126 2.80 7.52 -15.65
C ALA A 126 3.34 7.32 -14.23
N LEU A 127 4.33 6.44 -14.07
CA LEU A 127 4.90 6.07 -12.77
C LEU A 127 6.14 6.90 -12.38
N LEU A 128 6.54 7.88 -13.21
CA LEU A 128 7.66 8.77 -12.86
C LEU A 128 7.28 9.68 -11.68
N PRO A 129 8.24 9.95 -10.78
CA PRO A 129 8.10 11.05 -9.86
C PRO A 129 8.01 12.35 -10.67
N ASP A 130 7.22 13.26 -10.20
CA ASP A 130 6.87 14.49 -10.86
C ASP A 130 8.09 15.31 -11.36
N MET A 131 8.08 15.57 -12.64
CA MET A 131 9.02 16.45 -13.33
C MET A 131 8.29 17.60 -14.06
N GLY A 132 7.25 18.19 -13.42
CA GLY A 132 6.59 19.39 -13.93
C GLY A 132 5.14 19.24 -14.43
N SER A 133 4.63 18.01 -14.62
CA SER A 133 3.23 17.74 -15.03
C SER A 133 2.45 17.00 -13.95
N ARG A 134 2.44 17.55 -12.76
CA ARG A 134 1.97 16.92 -11.51
C ARG A 134 0.61 16.25 -11.59
N ALA A 135 -0.38 16.93 -12.14
CA ALA A 135 -1.76 16.47 -12.09
C ALA A 135 -2.02 15.28 -13.02
N ILE A 136 -1.41 15.26 -14.21
CA ILE A 136 -1.69 14.25 -15.24
C ILE A 136 -1.19 12.88 -14.81
N ARG A 137 0.03 12.77 -14.30
CA ARG A 137 0.62 11.47 -13.91
C ARG A 137 -0.07 10.80 -12.73
N VAL A 138 -0.55 11.61 -11.76
CA VAL A 138 -1.35 11.06 -10.65
C VAL A 138 -2.67 10.51 -11.16
N LEU A 139 -3.32 11.18 -12.12
CA LEU A 139 -4.55 10.70 -12.73
C LEU A 139 -4.35 9.43 -13.57
N GLU A 140 -3.23 9.32 -14.29
CA GLU A 140 -2.88 8.11 -15.04
C GLU A 140 -2.60 6.93 -14.11
N LEU A 141 -1.89 7.16 -12.98
CA LEU A 141 -1.67 6.14 -11.96
C LEU A 141 -3.00 5.76 -11.26
N GLU A 142 -3.85 6.73 -10.94
CA GLU A 142 -5.19 6.50 -10.40
C GLU A 142 -6.02 5.62 -11.33
N GLU A 143 -6.04 5.94 -12.62
CA GLU A 143 -6.75 5.16 -13.64
C GLU A 143 -6.19 3.73 -13.74
N MET A 144 -4.87 3.58 -13.76
CA MET A 144 -4.23 2.26 -13.79
C MET A 144 -4.64 1.37 -12.60
N VAL A 145 -4.71 1.96 -11.40
CA VAL A 145 -5.12 1.25 -10.18
C VAL A 145 -6.63 0.98 -10.18
N SER A 146 -7.44 2.01 -10.43
CA SER A 146 -8.90 1.93 -10.34
C SER A 146 -9.52 1.02 -11.40
N SER A 147 -8.90 0.95 -12.57
CA SER A 147 -9.39 0.13 -13.70
C SER A 147 -8.97 -1.33 -13.65
N TRP A 148 -8.10 -1.74 -12.72
CA TRP A 148 -7.64 -3.12 -12.64
C TRP A 148 -8.81 -4.09 -12.39
N ARG A 149 -8.95 -5.10 -13.27
CA ARG A 149 -9.97 -6.15 -13.22
C ARG A 149 -9.41 -7.53 -13.56
N GLY A 150 -8.08 -7.66 -13.60
CA GLY A 150 -7.44 -8.96 -13.81
C GLY A 150 -7.74 -9.94 -12.67
N PRO A 151 -7.79 -11.26 -12.95
CA PRO A 151 -8.03 -12.26 -11.90
C PRO A 151 -6.86 -12.43 -10.93
N GLY A 152 -5.65 -12.02 -11.31
CA GLY A 152 -4.47 -12.00 -10.45
C GLY A 152 -4.17 -10.59 -9.94
N THR A 153 -2.95 -10.40 -9.48
CA THR A 153 -2.45 -9.15 -8.91
C THR A 153 -1.78 -8.29 -9.99
N LEU A 154 -2.09 -6.99 -10.00
CA LEU A 154 -1.28 -5.97 -10.66
C LEU A 154 -0.18 -5.51 -9.70
N VAL A 155 1.06 -5.67 -10.12
CA VAL A 155 2.23 -5.12 -9.42
C VAL A 155 2.65 -3.81 -10.08
N VAL A 156 2.78 -2.75 -9.29
CA VAL A 156 3.22 -1.42 -9.74
C VAL A 156 4.46 -1.03 -8.97
N VAL A 157 5.60 -0.96 -9.63
CA VAL A 157 6.88 -0.54 -9.03
C VAL A 157 7.15 0.92 -9.35
N THR A 158 7.18 1.75 -8.31
CA THR A 158 7.27 3.20 -8.47
C THR A 158 8.05 3.88 -7.32
N HIS A 159 7.80 5.13 -7.07
CA HIS A 159 8.52 5.99 -6.14
C HIS A 159 7.63 6.39 -4.95
N GLY A 160 8.22 6.60 -3.78
CA GLY A 160 7.46 7.01 -2.58
C GLY A 160 6.62 8.27 -2.80
N VAL A 161 7.10 9.22 -3.61
CA VAL A 161 6.35 10.44 -3.94
C VAL A 161 5.08 10.13 -4.76
N ALA A 162 5.16 9.20 -5.73
CA ALA A 162 4.00 8.83 -6.54
C ALA A 162 2.94 8.11 -5.67
N VAL A 163 3.38 7.16 -4.82
CA VAL A 163 2.50 6.49 -3.87
C VAL A 163 1.87 7.48 -2.90
N GLY A 164 2.68 8.37 -2.32
CA GLY A 164 2.17 9.37 -1.36
C GLY A 164 1.11 10.30 -1.95
N ARG A 165 1.24 10.66 -3.22
CA ARG A 165 0.24 11.49 -3.92
C ARG A 165 -1.06 10.76 -4.23
N LEU A 166 -0.97 9.47 -4.57
CA LEU A 166 -2.15 8.66 -4.85
C LEU A 166 -2.87 8.30 -3.56
N THR A 167 -2.14 7.98 -2.50
CA THR A 167 -2.69 7.29 -1.34
C THR A 167 -2.63 8.08 -0.03
N GLY A 168 -1.82 9.13 0.03
CA GLY A 168 -1.52 9.85 1.29
C GLY A 168 -0.50 9.16 2.18
N PHE A 169 -0.04 7.94 1.84
CA PHE A 169 0.90 7.18 2.65
C PHE A 169 2.35 7.38 2.20
N SER A 170 3.24 7.54 3.17
CA SER A 170 4.68 7.43 2.92
C SER A 170 5.09 5.96 3.02
N LEU A 171 5.86 5.47 2.05
CA LEU A 171 6.42 4.12 2.07
C LEU A 171 7.93 4.16 2.28
N GLU A 172 8.44 3.18 3.01
CA GLU A 172 9.87 2.86 3.02
C GLU A 172 10.28 2.21 1.70
N GLN A 173 11.58 2.12 1.45
CA GLN A 173 12.09 1.44 0.26
C GLN A 173 11.79 -0.06 0.35
N ALA A 174 11.35 -0.65 -0.77
CA ALA A 174 10.83 -2.01 -0.87
C ALA A 174 9.53 -2.30 -0.06
N GLU A 175 8.92 -1.31 0.57
CA GLU A 175 7.61 -1.47 1.18
C GLU A 175 6.51 -1.54 0.13
N THR A 176 5.49 -2.36 0.42
CA THR A 176 4.34 -2.58 -0.45
C THR A 176 3.05 -2.13 0.21
N LEU A 177 2.26 -1.35 -0.50
CA LEU A 177 0.89 -1.00 -0.15
C LEU A 177 -0.07 -1.81 -1.00
N VAL A 178 -1.05 -2.47 -0.38
CA VAL A 178 -2.05 -3.30 -1.07
C VAL A 178 -3.38 -2.57 -1.13
N LEU A 179 -3.89 -2.41 -2.35
CA LEU A 179 -5.16 -1.75 -2.62
C LEU A 179 -6.17 -2.71 -3.25
N GLN A 180 -7.42 -2.59 -2.81
CA GLN A 180 -8.59 -3.10 -3.52
C GLN A 180 -9.04 -2.03 -4.53
N PRO A 181 -8.97 -2.28 -5.85
CA PRO A 181 -9.42 -1.32 -6.86
C PRO A 181 -10.88 -0.92 -6.70
N THR A 182 -11.19 0.35 -6.91
CA THR A 182 -12.57 0.85 -6.97
C THR A 182 -12.72 1.90 -8.05
N THR A 183 -13.84 1.85 -8.76
CA THR A 183 -14.24 2.90 -9.71
C THR A 183 -15.00 4.04 -9.04
N GLU A 184 -15.36 3.89 -7.78
CA GLU A 184 -15.93 5.00 -7.03
C GLU A 184 -14.89 6.10 -6.90
N LYS A 185 -15.20 7.26 -7.48
CA LYS A 185 -14.33 8.42 -7.33
C LYS A 185 -14.39 8.88 -5.88
N ALA A 186 -13.24 8.85 -5.23
CA ALA A 186 -13.13 9.49 -3.93
C ALA A 186 -13.56 10.97 -4.05
N PRO A 187 -14.31 11.52 -3.09
CA PRO A 187 -14.62 12.94 -3.06
C PRO A 187 -13.33 13.76 -3.17
N ALA A 188 -13.42 14.96 -3.76
CA ALA A 188 -12.26 15.82 -3.93
C ALA A 188 -11.49 15.99 -2.61
N GLY A 189 -10.19 15.72 -2.64
CA GLY A 189 -9.33 15.78 -1.44
C GLY A 189 -9.29 14.52 -0.59
N HIS A 190 -10.07 13.47 -0.87
CA HIS A 190 -10.00 12.19 -0.14
C HIS A 190 -8.96 11.25 -0.74
N LEU A 191 -8.27 10.52 0.13
CA LEU A 191 -7.25 9.53 -0.21
C LEU A 191 -7.56 8.21 0.52
N PRO A 192 -7.16 7.06 0.00
CA PRO A 192 -6.47 6.83 -1.27
C PRO A 192 -7.38 7.00 -2.49
N ARG A 193 -6.78 7.30 -3.65
CA ARG A 193 -7.46 7.39 -4.93
C ARG A 193 -7.35 6.07 -5.68
N GLY A 194 -8.38 5.73 -6.44
CA GLY A 194 -8.39 4.54 -7.30
C GLY A 194 -8.58 3.21 -6.58
N GLY A 195 -8.65 3.20 -5.24
CA GLY A 195 -8.83 1.97 -4.45
C GLY A 195 -8.92 2.25 -2.96
N SER A 196 -9.35 1.25 -2.19
CA SER A 196 -9.30 1.26 -0.73
C SER A 196 -8.07 0.51 -0.22
N LEU A 197 -7.47 1.00 0.87
CA LEU A 197 -6.35 0.33 1.51
C LEU A 197 -6.79 -0.99 2.14
N VAL A 198 -6.08 -2.07 1.81
CA VAL A 198 -6.22 -3.39 2.44
C VAL A 198 -5.20 -3.57 3.55
N GLY A 199 -3.92 -3.24 3.28
CA GLY A 199 -2.86 -3.36 4.25
C GLY A 199 -1.49 -2.98 3.68
N ARG A 200 -0.46 -3.16 4.51
CA ARG A 200 0.93 -2.86 4.18
C ARG A 200 1.81 -4.08 4.43
N ILE A 201 2.81 -4.26 3.61
CA ILE A 201 3.84 -5.28 3.76
C ILE A 201 5.17 -4.56 3.93
N ALA A 202 5.77 -4.74 5.11
CA ALA A 202 7.06 -4.14 5.44
C ALA A 202 8.16 -4.58 4.47
N PRO A 203 9.22 -3.77 4.29
CA PRO A 203 10.38 -4.17 3.49
C PRO A 203 10.97 -5.48 4.01
N PRO A 204 11.38 -6.40 3.12
CA PRO A 204 12.19 -7.56 3.53
C PRO A 204 13.49 -7.11 4.18
N GLN A 205 13.91 -7.83 5.23
CA GLN A 205 15.16 -7.59 5.95
C GLN A 205 16.36 -8.16 5.17
#